data_320e908fd4d543334cd2825e3f66e67b
#
_entry.id   320e908fd4d543334cd2825e3f66e67b
#
_cell.length_a   1.000
_cell.length_b   1.000
_cell.length_c   1.000
_cell.angle_alpha   90.00
_cell.angle_beta   90.00
_cell.angle_gamma   90.00
#
_symmetry.space_group_name_H-M   'P 1'
#
loop_
_entity.id
_entity.type
_entity.pdbx_description
1 polymer ?
#
loop_
_entity_poly.entity_id
_entity_poly.type
_entity_poly.pdbx_seq_one_letter_code
_entity_poly.pdbx_strand_id
1 'polypeptide(L)'
;TPEQRETHPARWCLAEVCNVHSPAIEIEPIHRVLFNVDCGAVLLALITWSDGNMAGICFGSSKKQSFTLAGPHIANVLSFEDPVAPLTVGTIDEFIEYFMARHKEARVDYVHDEPAVRALTKQGGVGFLLPPFEKSDLFKGIVMGGVLPRKTFSMGHAEEKRYYIECRKIIE
;
A
#
# COMPACT_ATOMS: atom_id res chain seq x y z
N THR A 1 -1.83 40.46 -3.67
CA THR A 1 -3.08 40.87 -4.34
C THR A 1 -3.59 39.74 -5.22
N PRO A 2 -4.88 39.72 -5.64
CA PRO A 2 -5.41 38.72 -6.59
C PRO A 2 -4.61 38.68 -7.90
N GLU A 3 -4.21 39.80 -8.43
CA GLU A 3 -3.43 39.93 -9.66
C GLU A 3 -2.01 39.30 -9.51
N GLN A 4 -1.37 39.51 -8.36
CA GLN A 4 -0.08 38.86 -8.07
C GLN A 4 -0.21 37.33 -7.97
N ARG A 5 -1.36 36.82 -7.50
CA ARG A 5 -1.60 35.39 -7.46
C ARG A 5 -1.70 34.76 -8.85
N GLU A 6 -2.19 35.47 -9.83
CA GLU A 6 -2.36 34.99 -11.19
C GLU A 6 -1.03 34.87 -11.94
N THR A 7 -0.08 35.74 -11.69
CA THR A 7 1.21 35.80 -12.37
C THR A 7 2.34 35.12 -11.61
N HIS A 8 2.14 34.84 -10.31
CA HIS A 8 3.21 34.31 -9.46
C HIS A 8 3.70 32.94 -9.93
N PRO A 9 5.02 32.71 -10.04
CA PRO A 9 5.59 31.43 -10.49
C PRO A 9 5.14 30.21 -9.69
N ALA A 10 4.85 30.36 -8.40
CA ALA A 10 4.35 29.27 -7.55
C ALA A 10 2.96 28.75 -7.95
N ARG A 11 2.23 29.47 -8.81
CA ARG A 11 0.93 29.02 -9.35
C ARG A 11 1.10 27.84 -10.32
N TRP A 12 2.24 27.72 -10.93
CA TRP A 12 2.50 26.72 -11.96
C TRP A 12 3.33 25.57 -11.42
N CYS A 13 3.01 24.36 -11.82
CA CYS A 13 3.85 23.19 -11.58
C CYS A 13 4.09 22.47 -12.91
N LEU A 14 5.23 21.80 -12.99
CA LEU A 14 5.43 20.83 -14.05
C LEU A 14 4.52 19.63 -13.78
N ALA A 15 3.75 19.24 -14.79
CA ALA A 15 2.86 18.10 -14.71
C ALA A 15 3.07 17.22 -15.95
N GLU A 16 3.10 15.92 -15.71
CA GLU A 16 3.07 14.91 -16.76
C GLU A 16 1.69 14.26 -16.80
N VAL A 17 1.11 14.17 -17.99
CA VAL A 17 -0.17 13.50 -18.22
C VAL A 17 0.10 12.18 -18.92
N CYS A 18 -0.13 11.08 -18.20
CA CYS A 18 0.10 9.73 -18.70
C CYS A 18 -1.21 9.02 -18.99
N ASN A 19 -1.27 8.28 -20.11
CA ASN A 19 -2.36 7.36 -20.37
C ASN A 19 -2.19 6.09 -19.52
N VAL A 20 -2.97 5.93 -18.45
CA VAL A 20 -2.90 4.78 -17.56
C VAL A 20 -3.13 3.43 -18.28
N HIS A 21 -3.83 3.43 -19.42
CA HIS A 21 -4.07 2.22 -20.22
C HIS A 21 -2.89 1.88 -21.14
N SER A 22 -1.84 2.71 -21.18
CA SER A 22 -0.63 2.39 -21.96
C SER A 22 -0.03 1.06 -21.47
N PRO A 23 0.28 0.11 -22.37
CA PRO A 23 0.93 -1.14 -21.99
C PRO A 23 2.35 -0.94 -21.44
N ALA A 24 2.97 0.20 -21.74
CA ALA A 24 4.29 0.55 -21.23
C ALA A 24 4.29 0.99 -19.75
N ILE A 25 3.13 1.28 -19.16
CA ILE A 25 3.04 1.59 -17.73
C ILE A 25 2.78 0.30 -16.97
N GLU A 26 3.75 -0.11 -16.17
CA GLU A 26 3.59 -1.21 -15.24
C GLU A 26 3.19 -0.66 -13.87
N ILE A 27 2.22 -1.33 -13.22
CA ILE A 27 1.75 -0.98 -11.88
C ILE A 27 2.09 -2.14 -10.96
N GLU A 28 2.95 -1.89 -9.99
CA GLU A 28 3.39 -2.88 -9.02
C GLU A 28 2.76 -2.62 -7.65
N PRO A 29 2.35 -3.67 -6.91
CA PRO A 29 1.89 -3.51 -5.55
C PRO A 29 3.04 -3.06 -4.66
N ILE A 30 2.75 -2.22 -3.69
CA ILE A 30 3.68 -1.92 -2.61
C ILE A 30 3.25 -2.73 -1.39
N HIS A 31 4.12 -3.61 -0.94
CA HIS A 31 3.88 -4.49 0.21
C HIS A 31 4.14 -3.76 1.53
N ARG A 32 3.65 -4.33 2.63
CA ARG A 32 3.89 -3.83 3.98
C ARG A 32 4.72 -4.82 4.76
N VAL A 33 5.68 -4.33 5.54
CA VAL A 33 6.46 -5.16 6.46
C VAL A 33 6.44 -4.52 7.85
N LEU A 34 5.99 -5.28 8.82
CA LEU A 34 6.04 -4.90 10.24
C LEU A 34 7.33 -5.43 10.87
N PHE A 35 7.97 -4.60 11.68
CA PHE A 35 9.16 -4.92 12.46
C PHE A 35 8.89 -4.79 13.95
N ASN A 36 9.73 -5.43 14.76
CA ASN A 36 9.65 -5.47 16.22
C ASN A 36 8.35 -6.12 16.71
N VAL A 37 7.87 -7.13 15.99
CA VAL A 37 6.63 -7.83 16.27
C VAL A 37 6.80 -9.33 16.11
N ASP A 38 6.01 -10.11 16.84
CA ASP A 38 5.89 -11.55 16.65
C ASP A 38 4.82 -11.87 15.60
N CYS A 39 5.13 -12.79 14.68
CA CYS A 39 4.22 -13.15 13.59
C CYS A 39 2.93 -13.80 14.09
N GLY A 40 3.00 -14.61 15.15
CA GLY A 40 1.82 -15.22 15.77
C GLY A 40 0.93 -14.17 16.43
N ALA A 41 1.53 -13.18 17.10
CA ALA A 41 0.81 -12.07 17.68
C ALA A 41 0.12 -11.21 16.60
N VAL A 42 0.78 -10.96 15.48
CA VAL A 42 0.19 -10.23 14.34
C VAL A 42 -0.99 -11.01 13.76
N LEU A 43 -0.85 -12.32 13.54
CA LEU A 43 -1.93 -13.16 13.01
C LEU A 43 -3.13 -13.20 13.98
N LEU A 44 -2.89 -13.38 15.27
CA LEU A 44 -3.96 -13.39 16.28
C LEU A 44 -4.69 -12.04 16.34
N ALA A 45 -3.92 -10.94 16.30
CA ALA A 45 -4.49 -9.60 16.28
C ALA A 45 -5.31 -9.35 15.01
N LEU A 46 -4.86 -9.86 13.86
CA LEU A 46 -5.56 -9.73 12.58
C LEU A 46 -6.91 -10.47 12.62
N ILE A 47 -6.93 -11.70 13.13
CA ILE A 47 -8.18 -12.47 13.31
C ILE A 47 -9.12 -11.71 14.24
N THR A 48 -8.65 -11.30 15.41
CA THR A 48 -9.46 -10.56 16.38
C THR A 48 -10.02 -9.26 15.83
N TRP A 49 -9.20 -8.52 15.08
CA TRP A 49 -9.61 -7.28 14.44
C TRP A 49 -10.66 -7.53 13.34
N SER A 50 -10.47 -8.55 12.53
CA SER A 50 -11.41 -8.90 11.45
C SER A 50 -12.76 -9.31 12.00
N ASP A 51 -12.82 -10.09 13.08
CA ASP A 51 -14.05 -10.47 13.74
C ASP A 51 -14.76 -9.26 14.33
N GLY A 52 -14.03 -8.37 14.99
CA GLY A 52 -14.57 -7.12 15.55
C GLY A 52 -15.13 -6.15 14.51
N ASN A 53 -14.65 -6.21 13.28
CA ASN A 53 -15.11 -5.40 12.16
C ASN A 53 -16.04 -6.15 11.19
N MET A 54 -16.44 -7.36 11.51
CA MET A 54 -17.26 -8.25 10.68
C MET A 54 -16.63 -8.52 9.29
N ALA A 55 -15.32 -8.34 9.19
CA ALA A 55 -14.60 -8.52 7.94
C ALA A 55 -14.41 -9.99 7.58
N GLY A 56 -14.44 -10.87 8.57
CA GLY A 56 -14.20 -12.31 8.43
C GLY A 56 -12.88 -12.61 7.76
N ILE A 57 -12.07 -13.49 8.33
CA ILE A 57 -10.83 -13.91 7.68
C ILE A 57 -10.84 -15.43 7.48
N CYS A 58 -10.46 -15.88 6.28
CA CYS A 58 -10.32 -17.30 6.00
C CYS A 58 -8.92 -17.60 5.44
N PHE A 59 -8.47 -18.83 5.65
CA PHE A 59 -7.24 -19.34 5.06
C PHE A 59 -7.51 -19.79 3.63
N GLY A 60 -6.66 -19.34 2.70
CA GLY A 60 -6.75 -19.61 1.29
C GLY A 60 -7.11 -18.38 0.46
N SER A 61 -7.04 -18.52 -0.84
CA SER A 61 -7.43 -17.47 -1.79
C SER A 61 -8.93 -17.48 -2.02
N SER A 62 -9.55 -16.31 -1.99
CA SER A 62 -10.95 -16.11 -2.39
C SER A 62 -11.03 -15.18 -3.59
N LYS A 63 -12.23 -15.03 -4.15
CA LYS A 63 -12.51 -14.05 -5.23
C LYS A 63 -12.55 -12.61 -4.74
N LYS A 64 -12.54 -12.42 -3.41
CA LYS A 64 -12.53 -11.09 -2.79
C LYS A 64 -11.10 -10.62 -2.55
N GLN A 65 -10.83 -10.05 -1.42
CA GLN A 65 -9.49 -9.51 -1.11
C GLN A 65 -8.60 -10.58 -0.49
N SER A 66 -7.60 -11.05 -1.26
CA SER A 66 -6.60 -12.02 -0.80
C SER A 66 -5.23 -11.37 -0.67
N PHE A 67 -4.41 -11.86 0.25
CA PHE A 67 -3.03 -11.45 0.47
C PHE A 67 -2.24 -12.59 1.10
N THR A 68 -0.91 -12.50 1.12
CA THR A 68 -0.08 -13.47 1.85
C THR A 68 0.50 -12.81 3.10
N LEU A 69 0.25 -13.41 4.26
CA LEU A 69 0.95 -13.09 5.49
C LEU A 69 2.19 -13.96 5.58
N ALA A 70 3.37 -13.35 5.55
CA ALA A 70 4.66 -14.01 5.59
C ALA A 70 5.43 -13.66 6.86
N GLY A 71 5.97 -14.66 7.53
CA GLY A 71 6.86 -14.54 8.67
C GLY A 71 8.14 -15.34 8.46
N PRO A 72 9.00 -15.46 9.47
CA PRO A 72 10.29 -16.17 9.37
C PRO A 72 10.18 -17.63 8.89
N HIS A 73 9.10 -18.30 9.26
CA HIS A 73 8.90 -19.74 8.99
C HIS A 73 7.54 -20.06 8.38
N ILE A 74 6.71 -19.08 8.11
CA ILE A 74 5.35 -19.26 7.59
C ILE A 74 5.09 -18.32 6.41
N ALA A 75 4.23 -18.80 5.51
CA ALA A 75 3.61 -17.97 4.48
C ALA A 75 2.22 -18.51 4.24
N ASN A 76 1.21 -17.80 4.76
CA ASN A 76 -0.18 -18.19 4.65
C ASN A 76 -0.92 -17.25 3.71
N VAL A 77 -1.61 -17.78 2.74
CA VAL A 77 -2.59 -17.04 1.96
C VAL A 77 -3.85 -16.87 2.81
N LEU A 78 -4.28 -15.64 2.96
CA LEU A 78 -5.45 -15.24 3.73
C LEU A 78 -6.38 -14.43 2.83
N SER A 79 -7.66 -14.42 3.15
CA SER A 79 -8.66 -13.62 2.43
C SER A 79 -9.65 -13.01 3.41
N PHE A 80 -10.07 -11.78 3.14
CA PHE A 80 -11.21 -11.17 3.82
C PHE A 80 -12.51 -11.55 3.11
N GLU A 81 -13.53 -11.93 3.87
CA GLU A 81 -14.85 -12.26 3.35
C GLU A 81 -15.67 -10.99 3.07
N ASP A 82 -15.68 -10.06 4.01
CA ASP A 82 -16.34 -8.76 3.91
C ASP A 82 -15.36 -7.63 4.26
N PRO A 83 -14.48 -7.27 3.29
CA PRO A 83 -13.42 -6.30 3.54
C PRO A 83 -13.97 -4.91 3.87
N VAL A 84 -13.32 -4.22 4.80
CA VAL A 84 -13.75 -2.89 5.29
C VAL A 84 -13.43 -1.75 4.32
N ALA A 85 -12.55 -1.99 3.37
CA ALA A 85 -12.17 -1.01 2.33
C ALA A 85 -12.33 -1.59 0.92
N PRO A 86 -12.51 -0.75 -0.12
CA PRO A 86 -12.66 -1.20 -1.50
C PRO A 86 -11.46 -1.97 -2.05
N LEU A 87 -10.25 -1.69 -1.55
CA LEU A 87 -9.00 -2.31 -1.97
C LEU A 87 -8.34 -3.08 -0.84
N THR A 88 -7.69 -4.21 -1.17
CA THR A 88 -6.95 -5.02 -0.20
C THR A 88 -5.94 -4.20 0.61
N VAL A 89 -5.24 -3.29 -0.07
CA VAL A 89 -4.29 -2.38 0.57
C VAL A 89 -4.94 -1.52 1.64
N GLY A 90 -6.14 -1.01 1.40
CA GLY A 90 -6.89 -0.20 2.38
C GLY A 90 -7.29 -1.02 3.60
N THR A 91 -7.83 -2.21 3.41
CA THR A 91 -8.20 -3.11 4.52
C THR A 91 -6.98 -3.48 5.37
N ILE A 92 -5.83 -3.75 4.73
CA ILE A 92 -4.58 -4.05 5.45
C ILE A 92 -4.05 -2.82 6.19
N ASP A 93 -4.10 -1.63 5.59
CA ASP A 93 -3.63 -0.40 6.24
C ASP A 93 -4.48 -0.06 7.47
N GLU A 94 -5.81 -0.23 7.44
CA GLU A 94 -6.67 -0.06 8.62
C GLU A 94 -6.32 -1.05 9.73
N PHE A 95 -6.04 -2.30 9.38
CA PHE A 95 -5.54 -3.27 10.37
C PHE A 95 -4.19 -2.83 10.95
N ILE A 96 -3.24 -2.42 10.11
CA ILE A 96 -1.90 -1.99 10.56
C ILE A 96 -2.02 -0.78 11.51
N GLU A 97 -2.86 0.19 11.20
CA GLU A 97 -3.12 1.34 12.08
C GLU A 97 -3.69 0.89 13.44
N TYR A 98 -4.67 0.00 13.41
CA TYR A 98 -5.23 -0.60 14.64
C TYR A 98 -4.16 -1.32 15.47
N PHE A 99 -3.29 -2.10 14.81
CA PHE A 99 -2.22 -2.86 15.46
C PHE A 99 -1.18 -1.94 16.08
N MET A 100 -0.65 -0.97 15.30
CA MET A 100 0.37 -0.03 15.76
C MET A 100 -0.11 0.91 16.88
N ALA A 101 -1.41 1.19 16.93
CA ALA A 101 -1.99 1.97 18.03
C ALA A 101 -1.82 1.24 19.39
N ARG A 102 -1.72 -0.09 19.38
CA ARG A 102 -1.61 -0.96 20.57
C ARG A 102 -0.18 -1.45 20.83
N HIS A 103 0.68 -1.44 19.82
CA HIS A 103 2.06 -1.93 19.84
C HIS A 103 3.01 -0.79 19.45
N LYS A 104 3.41 0.02 20.44
CA LYS A 104 4.18 1.25 20.22
C LYS A 104 5.61 1.01 19.72
N GLU A 105 6.14 -0.18 19.94
CA GLU A 105 7.44 -0.66 19.44
C GLU A 105 7.39 -1.08 17.97
N ALA A 106 6.19 -1.39 17.44
CA ALA A 106 6.00 -1.80 16.05
C ALA A 106 6.35 -0.67 15.09
N ARG A 107 6.94 -1.04 13.97
CA ARG A 107 7.24 -0.14 12.84
C ARG A 107 6.76 -0.76 11.56
N VAL A 108 6.26 0.05 10.64
CA VAL A 108 5.87 -0.38 9.29
C VAL A 108 6.81 0.22 8.26
N ASP A 109 7.20 -0.60 7.28
CA ASP A 109 7.88 -0.15 6.07
C ASP A 109 7.14 -0.62 4.83
N TYR A 110 7.42 0.04 3.71
CA TYR A 110 6.76 -0.14 2.42
C TYR A 110 7.78 -0.63 1.41
N VAL A 111 7.57 -1.84 0.91
CA VAL A 111 8.55 -2.58 0.10
C VAL A 111 7.95 -2.91 -1.27
N HIS A 112 8.69 -2.63 -2.34
CA HIS A 112 8.21 -2.74 -3.71
C HIS A 112 8.15 -4.18 -4.22
N ASP A 113 9.14 -5.02 -3.89
CA ASP A 113 9.23 -6.35 -4.46
C ASP A 113 9.08 -7.46 -3.43
N GLU A 114 8.50 -8.57 -3.84
CA GLU A 114 8.28 -9.74 -3.01
C GLU A 114 9.59 -10.39 -2.51
N PRO A 115 10.66 -10.54 -3.32
CA PRO A 115 11.94 -11.05 -2.84
C PRO A 115 12.51 -10.25 -1.67
N ALA A 116 12.43 -8.91 -1.71
CA ALA A 116 12.89 -8.06 -0.60
C ALA A 116 12.03 -8.26 0.66
N VAL A 117 10.68 -8.35 0.52
CA VAL A 117 9.81 -8.71 1.65
C VAL A 117 10.22 -10.04 2.27
N ARG A 118 10.43 -11.07 1.44
CA ARG A 118 10.85 -12.40 1.92
C ARG A 118 12.22 -12.38 2.59
N ALA A 119 13.15 -11.52 2.15
CA ALA A 119 14.43 -11.35 2.82
C ALA A 119 14.25 -10.71 4.21
N LEU A 120 13.41 -9.69 4.32
CA LEU A 120 13.10 -9.00 5.57
C LEU A 120 12.35 -9.91 6.57
N THR A 121 11.44 -10.77 6.09
CA THR A 121 10.74 -11.72 6.96
C THR A 121 11.66 -12.76 7.56
N LYS A 122 12.70 -13.20 6.84
CA LYS A 122 13.76 -14.08 7.40
C LYS A 122 14.56 -13.42 8.52
N GLN A 123 14.58 -12.09 8.57
CA GLN A 123 15.26 -11.31 9.61
C GLN A 123 14.30 -10.93 10.77
N GLY A 124 13.11 -11.52 10.82
CA GLY A 124 12.14 -11.30 11.88
C GLY A 124 11.02 -10.31 11.54
N GLY A 125 10.96 -9.78 10.33
CA GLY A 125 9.84 -8.98 9.87
C GLY A 125 8.58 -9.82 9.62
N VAL A 126 7.41 -9.19 9.62
CA VAL A 126 6.14 -9.79 9.22
C VAL A 126 5.62 -9.06 8.01
N GLY A 127 5.56 -9.75 6.86
CA GLY A 127 5.22 -9.20 5.57
C GLY A 127 3.75 -9.43 5.20
N PHE A 128 3.12 -8.41 4.65
CA PHE A 128 1.84 -8.49 3.96
C PHE A 128 2.11 -8.33 2.46
N LEU A 129 2.13 -9.46 1.74
CA LEU A 129 2.28 -9.48 0.29
C LEU A 129 0.92 -9.24 -0.35
N LEU A 130 0.78 -8.10 -0.97
CA LEU A 130 -0.47 -7.68 -1.62
C LEU A 130 -0.54 -8.21 -3.05
N PRO A 131 -1.75 -8.49 -3.56
CA PRO A 131 -1.93 -8.90 -4.96
C PRO A 131 -1.54 -7.77 -5.92
N PRO A 132 -1.24 -8.11 -7.18
CA PRO A 132 -1.08 -7.11 -8.23
C PRO A 132 -2.28 -6.17 -8.30
N PHE A 133 -2.00 -4.90 -8.58
CA PHE A 133 -3.04 -3.90 -8.74
C PHE A 133 -3.44 -3.80 -10.21
N GLU A 134 -4.71 -4.05 -10.50
CA GLU A 134 -5.22 -3.96 -11.87
C GLU A 134 -5.50 -2.51 -12.27
N LYS A 135 -4.99 -2.09 -13.44
CA LYS A 135 -5.21 -0.72 -13.95
C LYS A 135 -6.69 -0.36 -14.05
N SER A 136 -7.53 -1.34 -14.36
CA SER A 136 -8.99 -1.17 -14.44
C SER A 136 -9.63 -0.80 -13.10
N ASP A 137 -8.98 -1.16 -12.00
CA ASP A 137 -9.50 -0.93 -10.65
C ASP A 137 -9.11 0.43 -10.08
N LEU A 138 -8.15 1.13 -10.73
CA LEU A 138 -7.69 2.44 -10.31
C LEU A 138 -8.86 3.44 -10.20
N PHE A 139 -9.60 3.60 -11.28
CA PHE A 139 -10.72 4.54 -11.31
C PHE A 139 -11.91 4.08 -10.46
N LYS A 140 -12.18 2.77 -10.44
CA LYS A 140 -13.21 2.21 -9.55
C LYS A 140 -12.87 2.48 -8.09
N GLY A 141 -11.62 2.23 -7.68
CA GLY A 141 -11.13 2.50 -6.34
C GLY A 141 -11.31 3.97 -5.95
N ILE A 142 -10.98 4.91 -6.84
CA ILE A 142 -11.12 6.35 -6.60
C ILE A 142 -12.60 6.77 -6.54
N VAL A 143 -13.44 6.29 -7.46
CA VAL A 143 -14.85 6.67 -7.52
C VAL A 143 -15.63 6.13 -6.32
N MET A 144 -15.33 4.91 -5.88
CA MET A 144 -16.03 4.27 -4.76
C MET A 144 -15.44 4.59 -3.40
N GLY A 145 -14.12 4.72 -3.31
CA GLY A 145 -13.38 4.86 -2.06
C GLY A 145 -12.75 6.24 -1.83
N GLY A 146 -12.85 7.15 -2.80
CA GLY A 146 -12.20 8.47 -2.71
C GLY A 146 -10.69 8.40 -2.95
N VAL A 147 -9.91 9.10 -2.14
CA VAL A 147 -8.44 9.13 -2.27
C VAL A 147 -7.87 7.74 -1.94
N LEU A 148 -7.03 7.23 -2.84
CA LEU A 148 -6.36 5.95 -2.61
C LEU A 148 -5.47 6.00 -1.37
N PRO A 149 -5.36 4.87 -0.65
CA PRO A 149 -4.42 4.76 0.47
C PRO A 149 -2.99 5.14 0.06
N ARG A 150 -2.24 5.66 0.99
CA ARG A 150 -0.84 6.01 0.77
C ARG A 150 -0.06 4.76 0.36
N LYS A 151 0.82 4.90 -0.63
CA LYS A 151 1.64 3.77 -1.09
C LYS A 151 0.82 2.55 -1.57
N THR A 152 -0.27 2.80 -2.29
CA THR A 152 -1.10 1.73 -2.87
C THR A 152 -0.35 0.94 -3.92
N PHE A 153 0.38 1.63 -4.80
CA PHE A 153 1.15 1.04 -5.89
C PHE A 153 2.35 1.91 -6.27
N SER A 154 3.24 1.35 -7.07
CA SER A 154 4.29 2.07 -7.80
C SER A 154 4.05 1.97 -9.29
N MET A 155 4.33 3.03 -10.03
CA MET A 155 4.42 2.99 -11.48
C MET A 155 5.88 2.84 -11.87
N GLY A 156 6.20 1.77 -12.63
CA GLY A 156 7.55 1.40 -13.02
C GLY A 156 8.44 0.93 -11.86
N HIS A 157 9.56 0.33 -12.21
CA HIS A 157 10.54 -0.18 -11.26
C HIS A 157 11.32 0.96 -10.59
N ALA A 158 11.85 0.71 -9.39
CA ALA A 158 12.60 1.72 -8.63
C ALA A 158 13.85 2.23 -9.37
N GLU A 159 14.54 1.36 -10.09
CA GLU A 159 15.74 1.65 -10.89
C GLU A 159 15.46 2.49 -12.15
N GLU A 160 14.23 2.50 -12.64
CA GLU A 160 13.80 3.32 -13.78
C GLU A 160 13.50 4.76 -13.38
N LYS A 161 13.30 5.01 -12.09
CA LYS A 161 12.95 6.34 -11.59
C LYS A 161 14.17 7.24 -11.56
N ARG A 162 14.11 8.32 -12.33
CA ARG A 162 15.15 9.33 -12.38
C ARG A 162 15.01 10.32 -11.23
N TYR A 163 16.13 10.86 -10.81
CA TYR A 163 16.12 12.00 -9.89
C TYR A 163 15.54 13.23 -10.58
N TYR A 164 14.59 13.87 -9.90
CA TYR A 164 14.10 15.17 -10.35
C TYR A 164 15.12 16.23 -9.96
N ILE A 165 15.87 16.72 -10.94
CA ILE A 165 16.83 17.82 -10.79
C ILE A 165 16.30 19.13 -11.36
N GLU A 166 15.10 19.12 -11.92
CA GLU A 166 14.43 20.31 -12.40
C GLU A 166 13.86 21.10 -11.23
N CYS A 167 14.30 22.30 -11.09
CA CYS A 167 13.77 23.23 -10.10
C CYS A 167 13.53 24.60 -10.76
N ARG A 168 12.64 25.36 -10.16
CA ARG A 168 12.37 26.74 -10.56
C ARG A 168 12.37 27.64 -9.35
N LYS A 169 12.75 28.87 -9.55
CA LYS A 169 12.58 29.90 -8.54
C LYS A 169 11.10 30.22 -8.36
N ILE A 170 10.60 30.14 -7.14
CA ILE A 170 9.19 30.40 -6.77
C ILE A 170 9.03 31.75 -6.04
N ILE A 171 10.13 32.43 -5.78
CA ILE A 171 10.19 33.80 -5.24
C ILE A 171 11.10 34.62 -6.18
N GLU A 172 10.78 35.88 -6.34
CA GLU A 172 11.64 36.83 -7.05
C GLU A 172 12.82 37.31 -6.20
#